data_e97f6b51dd0b3945174a42de286d7181
#
_entry.id   e97f6b51dd0b3945174a42de286d7181
#
_cell.length_a   1.000
_cell.length_b   1.000
_cell.length_c   1.000
_cell.angle_alpha   90.00
_cell.angle_beta   90.00
_cell.angle_gamma   90.00
#
_symmetry.space_group_name_H-M   'P 1'
#
loop_
_entity.id
_entity.type
_entity.pdbx_description
1 polymer ?
#
loop_
_entity_poly.entity_id
_entity_poly.type
_entity_poly.pdbx_seq_one_letter_code
_entity_poly.pdbx_strand_id
1 'polypeptide(L)'
;MIDIWQEIYSTIKRNKLRTFLTGFAVAWGIFMLIVLLGAGNGLIHAFEQSASERAMNSIKIFPGWTSKSYDGLKEGRRVQLDNKDVDATNRYFPDHVINTGGTVWQGGVNLSFGQEYVSLSLSGVYPNHTEVEVVKLFKGRFINEIDIRERRKVIVLHKKTAEILFDKTHTCLLYTSPS
;
A
#
# COMPACT_ATOMS: atom_id res chain seq x y z
N MET A 1 -33.23 -53.16 10.81
CA MET A 1 -32.41 -51.93 10.91
C MET A 1 -31.63 -51.79 12.22
N ILE A 2 -32.16 -52.28 13.31
CA ILE A 2 -31.49 -52.19 14.63
C ILE A 2 -30.24 -53.09 14.66
N ASP A 3 -30.25 -54.24 14.00
CA ASP A 3 -29.14 -55.19 13.95
C ASP A 3 -27.87 -54.62 13.28
N ILE A 4 -28.04 -53.80 12.23
CA ILE A 4 -26.93 -53.16 11.53
C ILE A 4 -26.19 -52.17 12.44
N TRP A 5 -26.92 -51.42 13.24
CA TRP A 5 -26.31 -50.49 14.22
C TRP A 5 -25.54 -51.19 15.32
N GLN A 6 -26.06 -52.33 15.79
CA GLN A 6 -25.38 -53.14 16.80
C GLN A 6 -24.13 -53.82 16.25
N GLU A 7 -24.14 -54.26 15.00
CA GLU A 7 -22.97 -54.83 14.32
C GLU A 7 -21.87 -53.79 14.09
N ILE A 8 -22.22 -52.58 13.62
CA ILE A 8 -21.30 -51.46 13.46
C ILE A 8 -20.66 -51.10 14.82
N TYR A 9 -21.49 -50.99 15.89
CA TYR A 9 -20.98 -50.64 17.19
C TYR A 9 -20.05 -51.70 17.77
N SER A 10 -20.34 -52.98 17.58
CA SER A 10 -19.48 -54.09 18.01
C SER A 10 -18.17 -54.14 17.30
N THR A 11 -18.16 -53.82 15.99
CA THR A 11 -16.96 -53.76 15.14
C THR A 11 -16.06 -52.59 15.56
N ILE A 12 -16.63 -51.43 15.83
CA ILE A 12 -15.91 -50.26 16.35
C ILE A 12 -15.24 -50.55 17.70
N LYS A 13 -15.99 -51.21 18.60
CA LYS A 13 -15.53 -51.57 19.93
C LYS A 13 -14.37 -52.59 19.89
N ARG A 14 -14.37 -53.47 18.89
CA ARG A 14 -13.33 -54.52 18.72
C ARG A 14 -12.03 -53.97 18.18
N ASN A 15 -12.07 -52.91 17.32
CA ASN A 15 -10.92 -52.31 16.66
C ASN A 15 -10.81 -50.81 16.93
N LYS A 16 -10.87 -50.38 18.18
CA LYS A 16 -10.93 -48.98 18.62
C LYS A 16 -9.81 -48.10 18.03
N LEU A 17 -8.59 -48.59 17.99
CA LEU A 17 -7.42 -47.83 17.49
C LEU A 17 -7.54 -47.55 16.00
N ARG A 18 -7.94 -48.58 15.19
CA ARG A 18 -8.08 -48.40 13.75
C ARG A 18 -9.20 -47.43 13.43
N THR A 19 -10.36 -47.55 14.09
CA THR A 19 -11.49 -46.65 13.90
C THR A 19 -11.17 -45.23 14.29
N PHE A 20 -10.47 -45.07 15.42
CA PHE A 20 -10.01 -43.73 15.86
C PHE A 20 -9.06 -43.10 14.84
N LEU A 21 -8.05 -43.83 14.37
CA LEU A 21 -7.08 -43.32 13.40
C LEU A 21 -7.73 -42.95 12.08
N THR A 22 -8.65 -43.76 11.56
CA THR A 22 -9.36 -43.46 10.30
C THR A 22 -10.27 -42.25 10.46
N GLY A 23 -11.04 -42.22 11.56
CA GLY A 23 -11.89 -41.05 11.86
C GLY A 23 -11.11 -39.77 12.06
N PHE A 24 -9.98 -39.84 12.77
CA PHE A 24 -9.08 -38.69 12.93
C PHE A 24 -8.51 -38.20 11.61
N ALA A 25 -8.06 -39.12 10.73
CA ALA A 25 -7.50 -38.74 9.44
C ALA A 25 -8.53 -37.99 8.56
N VAL A 26 -9.78 -38.48 8.54
CA VAL A 26 -10.87 -37.81 7.80
C VAL A 26 -11.20 -36.46 8.42
N ALA A 27 -11.36 -36.40 9.74
CA ALA A 27 -11.64 -35.15 10.45
C ALA A 27 -10.52 -34.11 10.22
N TRP A 28 -9.27 -34.54 10.27
CA TRP A 28 -8.10 -33.69 9.99
C TRP A 28 -8.09 -33.17 8.55
N GLY A 29 -8.42 -34.03 7.58
CA GLY A 29 -8.52 -33.63 6.17
C GLY A 29 -9.59 -32.55 5.95
N ILE A 30 -10.78 -32.73 6.54
CA ILE A 30 -11.85 -31.72 6.47
C ILE A 30 -11.44 -30.43 7.17
N PHE A 31 -10.81 -30.54 8.34
CA PHE A 31 -10.33 -29.37 9.09
C PHE A 31 -9.33 -28.56 8.26
N MET A 32 -8.34 -29.21 7.66
CA MET A 32 -7.35 -28.54 6.79
C MET A 32 -8.00 -27.89 5.56
N LEU A 33 -9.00 -28.54 4.98
CA LEU A 33 -9.74 -27.99 3.83
C LEU A 33 -10.47 -26.69 4.23
N ILE A 34 -11.14 -26.68 5.37
CA ILE A 34 -11.82 -25.47 5.87
C ILE A 34 -10.83 -24.36 6.16
N VAL A 35 -9.69 -24.68 6.79
CA VAL A 35 -8.61 -23.69 7.06
C VAL A 35 -8.08 -23.10 5.78
N LEU A 36 -7.79 -23.92 4.77
CA LEU A 36 -7.29 -23.45 3.48
C LEU A 36 -8.31 -22.55 2.75
N LEU A 37 -9.56 -22.93 2.73
CA LEU A 37 -10.64 -22.11 2.12
C LEU A 37 -10.81 -20.78 2.87
N GLY A 38 -10.78 -20.79 4.20
CA GLY A 38 -10.86 -19.60 5.02
C GLY A 38 -9.68 -18.66 4.81
N ALA A 39 -8.45 -19.21 4.77
CA ALA A 39 -7.24 -18.45 4.48
C ALA A 39 -7.24 -17.85 3.07
N GLY A 40 -7.70 -18.61 2.07
CA GLY A 40 -7.84 -18.14 0.69
C GLY A 40 -8.80 -16.97 0.56
N ASN A 41 -9.98 -17.08 1.13
CA ASN A 41 -10.97 -15.98 1.14
C ASN A 41 -10.48 -14.77 1.92
N GLY A 42 -9.81 -14.96 3.06
CA GLY A 42 -9.22 -13.88 3.84
C GLY A 42 -8.14 -13.13 3.05
N LEU A 43 -7.33 -13.84 2.27
CA LEU A 43 -6.32 -13.23 1.41
C LEU A 43 -6.95 -12.40 0.29
N ILE A 44 -7.98 -12.92 -0.38
CA ILE A 44 -8.72 -12.19 -1.42
C ILE A 44 -9.27 -10.89 -0.87
N HIS A 45 -9.97 -10.92 0.26
CA HIS A 45 -10.52 -9.72 0.89
C HIS A 45 -9.43 -8.71 1.30
N ALA A 46 -8.29 -9.18 1.79
CA ALA A 46 -7.16 -8.30 2.10
C ALA A 46 -6.59 -7.60 0.86
N PHE A 47 -6.52 -8.31 -0.28
CA PHE A 47 -6.11 -7.70 -1.56
C PHE A 47 -7.15 -6.72 -2.09
N GLU A 48 -8.43 -7.06 -2.06
CA GLU A 48 -9.52 -6.17 -2.47
C GLU A 48 -9.53 -4.88 -1.64
N GLN A 49 -9.36 -4.98 -0.34
CA GLN A 49 -9.26 -3.82 0.55
C GLN A 49 -8.04 -2.96 0.23
N SER A 50 -6.89 -3.58 0.01
CA SER A 50 -5.67 -2.85 -0.38
C SER A 50 -5.78 -2.20 -1.77
N ALA A 51 -6.48 -2.84 -2.69
CA ALA A 51 -6.73 -2.31 -4.02
C ALA A 51 -7.73 -1.14 -3.99
N SER A 52 -8.77 -1.21 -3.15
CA SER A 52 -9.77 -0.14 -3.00
C SER A 52 -9.21 1.15 -2.38
N GLU A 53 -8.09 1.06 -1.68
CA GLU A 53 -7.37 2.23 -1.13
C GLU A 53 -6.54 2.98 -2.20
N ARG A 54 -6.46 2.44 -3.41
CA ARG A 54 -5.82 3.10 -4.57
C ARG A 54 -6.86 3.33 -5.64
N ALA A 55 -6.75 4.46 -6.34
CA ALA A 55 -7.61 4.68 -7.50
C ALA A 55 -7.34 3.59 -8.54
N MET A 56 -8.30 2.70 -8.75
CA MET A 56 -8.18 1.56 -9.67
C MET A 56 -7.92 2.00 -11.12
N ASN A 57 -8.24 3.25 -11.45
CA ASN A 57 -8.04 3.85 -12.77
C ASN A 57 -6.76 4.68 -12.84
N SER A 58 -5.79 4.46 -11.96
CA SER A 58 -4.52 5.19 -11.97
C SER A 58 -3.42 4.39 -12.66
N ILE A 59 -2.57 5.09 -13.43
CA ILE A 59 -1.38 4.55 -14.08
C ILE A 59 -0.16 5.21 -13.48
N LYS A 60 0.80 4.42 -13.02
CA LYS A 60 2.11 4.91 -12.55
C LYS A 60 3.15 4.69 -13.64
N ILE A 61 3.76 5.79 -14.10
CA ILE A 61 4.81 5.77 -15.12
C ILE A 61 6.15 5.97 -14.41
N PHE A 62 7.06 5.03 -14.60
CA PHE A 62 8.41 5.11 -14.07
C PHE A 62 9.40 5.43 -15.18
N PRO A 63 10.37 6.33 -14.93
CA PRO A 63 11.41 6.61 -15.91
C PRO A 63 12.25 5.35 -16.16
N GLY A 64 12.54 5.10 -17.43
CA GLY A 64 13.34 3.98 -17.89
C GLY A 64 14.63 4.42 -18.57
N TRP A 65 15.11 3.58 -19.47
CA TRP A 65 16.29 3.81 -20.29
C TRP A 65 15.89 3.82 -21.76
N THR A 66 16.51 4.68 -22.55
CA THR A 66 16.27 4.71 -24.01
C THR A 66 16.80 3.46 -24.66
N SER A 67 15.98 2.79 -25.49
CA SER A 67 16.35 1.58 -26.22
C SER A 67 16.84 1.86 -27.65
N LYS A 68 16.72 3.10 -28.12
CA LYS A 68 17.10 3.51 -29.48
C LYS A 68 17.87 4.83 -29.43
N SER A 69 18.80 4.98 -30.35
CA SER A 69 19.44 6.27 -30.63
C SER A 69 18.47 7.19 -31.38
N TYR A 70 18.45 8.46 -31.03
CA TYR A 70 17.62 9.46 -31.68
C TYR A 70 18.31 10.83 -31.69
N ASP A 71 18.30 11.52 -32.82
CA ASP A 71 18.82 12.87 -32.99
C ASP A 71 20.27 13.07 -32.45
N GLY A 72 21.18 12.17 -32.83
CA GLY A 72 22.57 12.19 -32.38
C GLY A 72 22.80 11.74 -30.93
N LEU A 73 21.79 11.41 -30.22
CA LEU A 73 21.86 10.95 -28.83
C LEU A 73 21.95 9.42 -28.79
N LYS A 74 22.90 8.88 -28.00
CA LYS A 74 23.13 7.43 -27.88
C LYS A 74 21.96 6.74 -27.16
N GLU A 75 21.75 5.46 -27.47
CA GLU A 75 20.90 4.56 -26.68
C GLU A 75 21.45 4.36 -25.24
N GLY A 76 20.63 3.80 -24.33
CA GLY A 76 21.04 3.50 -22.97
C GLY A 76 21.09 4.74 -22.06
N ARG A 77 20.45 5.84 -22.42
CA ARG A 77 20.34 7.03 -21.55
C ARG A 77 19.15 6.88 -20.59
N ARG A 78 19.35 7.29 -19.37
CA ARG A 78 18.27 7.36 -18.40
C ARG A 78 17.27 8.46 -18.80
N VAL A 79 16.02 8.11 -18.90
CA VAL A 79 14.93 9.07 -19.08
C VAL A 79 14.69 9.77 -17.74
N GLN A 80 14.61 11.07 -17.73
CA GLN A 80 14.20 11.86 -16.58
C GLN A 80 12.87 12.53 -16.92
N LEU A 81 11.86 12.21 -16.15
CA LEU A 81 10.55 12.87 -16.25
C LEU A 81 10.60 14.16 -15.43
N ASP A 82 10.01 15.22 -15.95
CA ASP A 82 9.94 16.52 -15.29
C ASP A 82 8.51 17.09 -15.29
N ASN A 83 8.34 18.28 -14.73
CA ASN A 83 7.04 18.92 -14.66
C ASN A 83 6.44 19.25 -16.04
N LYS A 84 7.30 19.41 -17.07
CA LYS A 84 6.83 19.63 -18.45
C LYS A 84 6.14 18.40 -19.02
N ASP A 85 6.54 17.21 -18.60
CA ASP A 85 5.88 15.97 -19.00
C ASP A 85 4.48 15.87 -18.39
N VAL A 86 4.30 16.34 -17.13
CA VAL A 86 2.99 16.47 -16.49
C VAL A 86 2.10 17.42 -17.26
N ASP A 87 2.62 18.62 -17.60
CA ASP A 87 1.89 19.63 -18.38
C ASP A 87 1.56 19.13 -19.79
N ALA A 88 2.49 18.44 -20.43
CA ALA A 88 2.29 17.82 -21.73
C ALA A 88 1.19 16.77 -21.70
N THR A 89 1.20 15.90 -20.67
CA THR A 89 0.16 14.87 -20.52
C THR A 89 -1.23 15.48 -20.39
N ASN A 90 -1.39 16.50 -19.57
CA ASN A 90 -2.66 17.22 -19.43
C ASN A 90 -3.11 17.90 -20.74
N ARG A 91 -2.17 18.38 -21.54
CA ARG A 91 -2.47 19.06 -22.82
C ARG A 91 -2.83 18.09 -23.94
N TYR A 92 -2.12 16.96 -24.03
CA TYR A 92 -2.31 16.02 -25.14
C TYR A 92 -3.42 15.00 -24.91
N PHE A 93 -3.81 14.75 -23.65
CA PHE A 93 -4.79 13.73 -23.31
C PHE A 93 -5.92 14.24 -22.38
N PRO A 94 -6.53 15.42 -22.67
CA PRO A 94 -7.52 16.01 -21.77
C PRO A 94 -8.77 15.14 -21.57
N ASP A 95 -9.15 14.35 -22.58
CA ASP A 95 -10.37 13.53 -22.55
C ASP A 95 -10.16 12.18 -21.85
N HIS A 96 -8.90 11.77 -21.63
CA HIS A 96 -8.56 10.46 -21.08
C HIS A 96 -7.91 10.52 -19.70
N VAL A 97 -7.37 11.67 -19.33
CA VAL A 97 -6.65 11.87 -18.10
C VAL A 97 -7.31 12.96 -17.28
N ILE A 98 -7.90 12.57 -16.15
CA ILE A 98 -8.60 13.51 -15.26
C ILE A 98 -7.58 14.32 -14.46
N ASN A 99 -6.57 13.63 -13.88
CA ASN A 99 -5.54 14.23 -13.04
C ASN A 99 -4.18 13.61 -13.31
N THR A 100 -3.14 14.44 -13.34
CA THR A 100 -1.74 14.00 -13.40
C THR A 100 -0.96 14.64 -12.27
N GLY A 101 0.07 13.96 -11.82
CA GLY A 101 0.97 14.49 -10.80
C GLY A 101 2.30 13.75 -10.80
N GLY A 102 3.35 14.47 -10.48
CA GLY A 102 4.68 13.89 -10.29
C GLY A 102 4.86 13.45 -8.83
N THR A 103 5.63 12.38 -8.65
CA THR A 103 6.10 11.95 -7.33
C THR A 103 7.63 11.87 -7.36
N VAL A 104 8.27 12.54 -6.41
CA VAL A 104 9.73 12.50 -6.24
C VAL A 104 10.05 11.77 -4.94
N TRP A 105 10.94 10.80 -5.00
CA TRP A 105 11.37 10.02 -3.83
C TRP A 105 12.78 10.42 -3.40
N GLN A 106 12.94 10.70 -2.11
CA GLN A 106 14.23 10.96 -1.47
C GLN A 106 14.39 10.02 -0.28
N GLY A 107 15.29 9.06 -0.39
CA GLY A 107 15.63 8.15 0.71
C GLY A 107 16.70 8.71 1.63
N GLY A 108 16.78 8.16 2.84
CA GLY A 108 17.86 8.48 3.80
C GLY A 108 17.82 9.90 4.36
N VAL A 109 16.63 10.48 4.47
CA VAL A 109 16.45 11.81 5.05
C VAL A 109 16.28 11.71 6.56
N ASN A 110 17.05 12.48 7.31
CA ASN A 110 16.90 12.59 8.75
C ASN A 110 16.02 13.79 9.08
N LEU A 111 14.86 13.51 9.68
CA LEU A 111 14.02 14.52 10.29
C LEU A 111 14.39 14.63 11.77
N SER A 112 14.61 15.85 12.25
CA SER A 112 14.92 16.12 13.65
C SER A 112 14.04 17.22 14.22
N PHE A 113 13.69 17.08 15.48
CA PHE A 113 13.00 18.08 16.25
C PHE A 113 13.53 18.05 17.70
N GLY A 114 14.13 19.14 18.15
CA GLY A 114 14.84 19.17 19.43
C GLY A 114 16.01 18.18 19.47
N GLN A 115 15.92 17.20 20.37
CA GLN A 115 16.91 16.14 20.52
C GLN A 115 16.52 14.82 19.82
N GLU A 116 15.26 14.73 19.37
CA GLU A 116 14.75 13.53 18.69
C GLU A 116 15.02 13.59 17.18
N TYR A 117 15.31 12.44 16.59
CA TYR A 117 15.47 12.31 15.14
C TYR A 117 14.93 10.97 14.64
N VAL A 118 14.50 10.97 13.40
CA VAL A 118 14.02 9.77 12.68
C VAL A 118 14.57 9.77 11.27
N SER A 119 15.19 8.66 10.87
CA SER A 119 15.63 8.46 9.49
C SER A 119 14.51 7.80 8.69
N LEU A 120 14.13 8.41 7.57
CA LEU A 120 13.02 7.95 6.75
C LEU A 120 13.21 8.35 5.27
N SER A 121 12.29 7.91 4.43
CA SER A 121 12.19 8.38 3.05
C SER A 121 11.10 9.43 2.94
N LEU A 122 11.37 10.50 2.22
CA LEU A 122 10.41 11.54 1.87
C LEU A 122 9.87 11.33 0.46
N SER A 123 8.62 11.66 0.28
CA SER A 123 7.93 11.68 -1.01
C SER A 123 7.41 13.08 -1.26
N GLY A 124 7.90 13.75 -2.29
CA GLY A 124 7.33 14.99 -2.79
C GLY A 124 6.18 14.66 -3.71
N VAL A 125 4.99 15.20 -3.44
CA VAL A 125 3.77 14.90 -4.17
C VAL A 125 3.01 16.16 -4.55
N TYR A 126 2.19 16.07 -5.58
CA TYR A 126 1.25 17.12 -5.96
C TYR A 126 0.00 17.11 -5.06
N PRO A 127 -0.75 18.22 -4.98
CA PRO A 127 -1.97 18.33 -4.16
C PRO A 127 -3.04 17.28 -4.51
N ASN A 128 -3.18 16.93 -5.79
CA ASN A 128 -4.12 15.92 -6.29
C ASN A 128 -3.72 14.47 -5.99
N HIS A 129 -2.60 14.26 -5.27
CA HIS A 129 -2.17 12.92 -4.89
C HIS A 129 -3.20 12.18 -4.02
N THR A 130 -4.01 12.91 -3.25
CA THR A 130 -5.11 12.34 -2.46
C THR A 130 -6.22 11.72 -3.30
N GLU A 131 -6.33 12.08 -4.58
CA GLU A 131 -7.28 11.50 -5.51
C GLU A 131 -6.75 10.19 -6.13
N VAL A 132 -5.42 10.06 -6.20
CA VAL A 132 -4.74 8.87 -6.73
C VAL A 132 -4.49 7.83 -5.64
N GLU A 133 -4.18 8.28 -4.44
CA GLU A 133 -3.99 7.41 -3.27
C GLU A 133 -4.86 7.93 -2.12
N VAL A 134 -5.64 7.03 -1.52
CA VAL A 134 -6.51 7.39 -0.39
C VAL A 134 -5.63 7.71 0.83
N VAL A 135 -5.44 8.99 1.10
CA VAL A 135 -4.69 9.48 2.26
C VAL A 135 -5.68 9.77 3.39
N LYS A 136 -5.69 8.94 4.42
CA LYS A 136 -6.49 9.17 5.63
C LYS A 136 -5.74 10.14 6.55
N LEU A 137 -6.19 11.39 6.60
CA LEU A 137 -5.64 12.39 7.50
C LEU A 137 -6.20 12.20 8.92
N PHE A 138 -5.30 12.11 9.89
CA PHE A 138 -5.68 12.00 11.30
C PHE A 138 -5.92 13.39 11.92
N LYS A 139 -5.05 14.36 11.61
CA LYS A 139 -5.15 15.77 12.02
C LYS A 139 -4.51 16.67 10.96
N GLY A 140 -4.94 17.94 10.90
CA GLY A 140 -4.40 18.92 9.98
C GLY A 140 -5.03 18.84 8.60
N ARG A 141 -4.26 19.23 7.58
CA ARG A 141 -4.66 19.21 6.17
C ARG A 141 -3.56 18.62 5.29
N PHE A 142 -3.91 18.22 4.09
CA PHE A 142 -2.94 17.85 3.06
C PHE A 142 -2.34 19.08 2.38
N ILE A 143 -1.27 18.87 1.61
CA ILE A 143 -0.63 19.88 0.77
C ILE A 143 -1.67 20.40 -0.23
N ASN A 144 -1.73 21.71 -0.45
CA ASN A 144 -2.64 22.34 -1.38
C ASN A 144 -1.90 23.16 -2.46
N GLU A 145 -2.65 23.65 -3.44
CA GLU A 145 -2.12 24.46 -4.55
C GLU A 145 -1.40 25.73 -4.08
N ILE A 146 -1.84 26.33 -2.96
CA ILE A 146 -1.22 27.54 -2.41
C ILE A 146 0.17 27.21 -1.90
N ASP A 147 0.35 26.06 -1.25
CA ASP A 147 1.65 25.63 -0.74
C ASP A 147 2.67 25.45 -1.87
N ILE A 148 2.23 24.89 -3.01
CA ILE A 148 3.07 24.73 -4.20
C ILE A 148 3.40 26.09 -4.81
N ARG A 149 2.39 26.94 -5.04
CA ARG A 149 2.54 28.25 -5.67
C ARG A 149 3.47 29.19 -4.87
N GLU A 150 3.30 29.18 -3.55
CA GLU A 150 4.09 30.02 -2.63
C GLU A 150 5.37 29.32 -2.16
N ARG A 151 5.65 28.09 -2.63
CA ARG A 151 6.80 27.29 -2.25
C ARG A 151 6.93 27.14 -0.73
N ARG A 152 5.81 26.94 -0.06
CA ARG A 152 5.80 26.79 1.40
C ARG A 152 6.48 25.47 1.79
N LYS A 153 7.32 25.52 2.81
CA LYS A 153 7.99 24.33 3.36
C LYS A 153 7.03 23.59 4.30
N VAL A 154 6.16 22.75 3.75
CA VAL A 154 5.16 21.97 4.51
C VAL A 154 5.48 20.48 4.37
N ILE A 155 5.20 19.74 5.44
CA ILE A 155 5.37 18.28 5.47
C ILE A 155 4.17 17.62 6.12
N VAL A 156 3.75 16.49 5.56
CA VAL A 156 2.72 15.61 6.15
C VAL A 156 3.43 14.39 6.70
N LEU A 157 3.28 14.13 7.99
CA LEU A 157 3.97 13.06 8.69
C LEU A 157 3.01 11.90 8.99
N HIS A 158 3.53 10.68 8.92
CA HIS A 158 2.82 9.53 9.43
C HIS A 158 2.66 9.64 10.95
N LYS A 159 1.52 9.20 11.49
CA LYS A 159 1.18 9.31 12.92
C LYS A 159 2.31 8.82 13.85
N LYS A 160 2.88 7.64 13.58
CA LYS A 160 3.98 7.09 14.38
C LYS A 160 5.25 7.97 14.35
N THR A 161 5.56 8.55 13.20
CA THR A 161 6.71 9.47 13.05
C THR A 161 6.49 10.74 13.84
N ALA A 162 5.28 11.29 13.81
CA ALA A 162 4.92 12.46 14.58
C ALA A 162 4.97 12.20 16.11
N GLU A 163 4.52 11.02 16.55
CA GLU A 163 4.59 10.60 17.96
C GLU A 163 6.03 10.46 18.48
N ILE A 164 6.97 10.05 17.62
CA ILE A 164 8.39 9.96 17.98
C ILE A 164 9.02 11.34 18.07
N LEU A 165 8.75 12.21 17.08
CA LEU A 165 9.41 13.52 17.00
C LEU A 165 8.85 14.56 17.98
N PHE A 166 7.53 14.52 18.27
CA PHE A 166 6.87 15.62 18.98
C PHE A 166 6.40 15.26 20.40
N ASP A 167 6.69 14.07 20.88
CA ASP A 167 6.08 13.52 22.09
C ASP A 167 4.53 13.62 22.07
N LYS A 168 3.82 12.83 22.87
CA LYS A 168 2.35 12.75 22.85
C LYS A 168 1.61 14.06 23.15
N THR A 169 2.31 15.07 23.62
CA THR A 169 1.75 16.38 24.01
C THR A 169 1.68 17.40 22.87
N HIS A 170 2.49 17.28 21.83
CA HIS A 170 2.52 18.22 20.71
C HIS A 170 1.78 17.68 19.48
N THR A 171 0.56 18.15 19.30
CA THR A 171 -0.34 17.69 18.25
C THR A 171 -0.33 18.64 17.05
N CYS A 172 0.83 18.99 16.51
CA CYS A 172 0.89 19.77 15.26
C CYS A 172 1.38 18.91 14.11
N LEU A 173 0.52 18.63 13.15
CA LEU A 173 0.81 17.80 11.96
C LEU A 173 1.18 18.63 10.74
N LEU A 174 1.24 19.94 10.86
CA LEU A 174 1.71 20.85 9.83
C LEU A 174 2.87 21.67 10.38
N TYR A 175 4.08 21.33 10.02
CA TYR A 175 5.25 22.12 10.41
C TYR A 175 5.73 22.93 9.21
N THR A 176 5.70 24.25 9.35
CA THR A 176 6.41 25.17 8.46
C THR A 176 7.78 25.43 9.08
N SER A 177 8.85 24.99 8.41
CA SER A 177 10.20 25.36 8.84
C SER A 177 10.43 26.86 8.57
N PRO A 178 10.83 27.65 9.54
CA PRO A 178 11.26 29.01 9.27
C PRO A 178 12.53 28.96 8.39
N SER A 179 12.60 29.89 7.48
CA SER A 179 13.74 30.11 6.56
C SER A 179 15.02 30.41 7.29
#